data_0c63eeea6ed75b084dbc86e3d0cddc06
#
_entry.id   0c63eeea6ed75b084dbc86e3d0cddc06
#
_cell.length_a   1.000
_cell.length_b   1.000
_cell.length_c   1.000
_cell.angle_alpha   90.00
_cell.angle_beta   90.00
_cell.angle_gamma   90.00
#
_symmetry.space_group_name_H-M   'P 1'
#
loop_
_entity.id
_entity.type
_entity.pdbx_description
1 polymer ?
#
loop_
_entity_poly.entity_id
_entity_poly.type
_entity_poly.pdbx_seq_one_letter_code
_entity_poly.pdbx_strand_id
1 'polypeptide(L)'
;MLGYAVCHQIEERSFFFHDLQSPLCARCTGMYLGGLLTILYQAFHGRKGKFPPTWVFVILGSFFIWFAVDGINSFLQFIPGFSLGWQPSNLFRLITGTGVGLGIGAILLPLFNLTAWSDWVNRSFFEKWFSFPLLLVLGGLMVAGVYSQQPLVLLPAILLSGLSVVVLLSSLHTVIALMLTRRTNRQLTWFEMRLPLLIGLNLAFVQILLTSLLRYLLTGTWAPLDL
;
A
#
# COMPACT_ATOMS: atom_id res chain seq x y z
N MET A 1 14.10 9.23 3.85
CA MET A 1 14.06 9.07 2.39
C MET A 1 12.83 8.31 1.86
N LEU A 2 12.48 7.10 2.35
CA LEU A 2 11.29 6.36 1.84
C LEU A 2 10.00 7.18 1.93
N GLY A 3 9.70 7.74 3.11
CA GLY A 3 8.52 8.58 3.29
C GLY A 3 8.51 9.82 2.40
N TYR A 4 9.66 10.43 2.20
CA TYR A 4 9.81 11.60 1.34
C TYR A 4 9.46 11.32 -0.13
N ALA A 5 9.77 10.12 -0.62
CA ALA A 5 9.47 9.71 -2.00
C ALA A 5 7.97 9.49 -2.27
N VAL A 6 7.22 9.00 -1.27
CA VAL A 6 5.86 8.48 -1.48
C VAL A 6 4.77 9.18 -0.65
N CYS A 7 5.15 10.13 0.21
CA CYS A 7 4.24 10.81 1.12
C CYS A 7 4.59 12.30 1.28
N HIS A 8 3.58 13.14 1.44
CA HIS A 8 3.76 14.58 1.68
C HIS A 8 4.33 14.88 3.08
N GLN A 9 4.16 13.95 4.04
CA GLN A 9 4.68 14.03 5.41
C GLN A 9 4.19 15.26 6.21
N ILE A 10 2.94 15.68 5.97
CA ILE A 10 2.33 16.80 6.70
C ILE A 10 2.16 16.38 8.17
N GLU A 11 2.61 17.22 9.09
CA GLU A 11 2.69 16.94 10.53
C GLU A 11 1.33 16.61 11.13
N GLU A 12 0.32 17.45 10.93
CA GLU A 12 -1.05 17.28 11.42
C GLU A 12 -1.75 16.01 10.91
N ARG A 13 -1.23 15.41 9.84
CA ARG A 13 -1.78 14.24 9.14
C ARG A 13 -1.00 12.97 9.41
N SER A 14 -0.04 13.03 10.34
CA SER A 14 0.87 11.94 10.67
C SER A 14 0.67 11.47 12.11
N PHE A 15 1.12 10.25 12.40
CA PHE A 15 1.23 9.75 13.77
C PHE A 15 2.59 10.09 14.33
N PHE A 16 2.69 10.18 15.66
CA PHE A 16 3.92 10.46 16.36
C PHE A 16 4.28 9.33 17.29
N PHE A 17 5.54 8.93 17.29
CA PHE A 17 6.12 8.05 18.27
C PHE A 17 7.05 8.90 19.16
N HIS A 18 6.60 9.26 20.37
CA HIS A 18 7.16 10.35 21.15
C HIS A 18 7.21 11.63 20.31
N ASP A 19 8.38 12.25 20.20
CA ASP A 19 8.58 13.49 19.42
C ASP A 19 8.96 13.23 17.96
N LEU A 20 8.98 11.97 17.52
CA LEU A 20 9.36 11.60 16.15
C LEU A 20 8.13 11.38 15.28
N GLN A 21 8.01 12.18 14.24
CA GLN A 21 6.97 12.02 13.24
C GLN A 21 7.16 10.71 12.46
N SER A 22 6.05 9.98 12.24
CA SER A 22 6.03 8.83 11.34
C SER A 22 6.46 9.22 9.92
N PRO A 23 7.28 8.40 9.24
CA PRO A 23 7.71 8.68 7.87
C PRO A 23 6.56 8.71 6.87
N LEU A 24 5.41 8.18 7.22
CA LEU A 24 4.20 8.17 6.40
C LEU A 24 3.04 8.82 7.15
N CYS A 25 2.21 9.60 6.44
CA CYS A 25 0.96 10.12 7.01
C CYS A 25 -0.04 8.98 7.26
N ALA A 26 -1.08 9.23 8.05
CA ALA A 26 -2.09 8.24 8.44
C ALA A 26 -2.68 7.48 7.23
N ARG A 27 -2.96 8.20 6.12
CA ARG A 27 -3.49 7.61 4.88
C ARG A 27 -2.49 6.64 4.23
N CYS A 28 -1.25 7.06 4.05
CA CYS A 28 -0.21 6.23 3.46
C CYS A 28 0.14 5.04 4.36
N THR A 29 0.20 5.25 5.69
CA THR A 29 0.40 4.17 6.66
C THR A 29 -0.67 3.08 6.48
N GLY A 30 -1.95 3.47 6.44
CA GLY A 30 -3.05 2.52 6.19
C GLY A 30 -2.91 1.81 4.84
N MET A 31 -2.62 2.54 3.77
CA MET A 31 -2.51 1.99 2.42
C MET A 31 -1.37 0.95 2.31
N TYR A 32 -0.19 1.27 2.80
CA TYR A 32 0.94 0.34 2.71
C TYR A 32 0.79 -0.86 3.64
N LEU A 33 0.33 -0.65 4.88
CA LEU A 33 0.05 -1.76 5.81
C LEU A 33 -1.10 -2.65 5.32
N GLY A 34 -2.19 -2.08 4.79
CA GLY A 34 -3.29 -2.82 4.22
C GLY A 34 -2.87 -3.68 3.02
N GLY A 35 -2.00 -3.13 2.15
CA GLY A 35 -1.40 -3.87 1.04
C GLY A 35 -0.55 -5.05 1.51
N LEU A 36 0.33 -4.82 2.49
CA LEU A 36 1.16 -5.88 3.07
C LEU A 36 0.31 -6.96 3.75
N LEU A 37 -0.69 -6.54 4.58
CA LEU A 37 -1.61 -7.45 5.24
C LEU A 37 -2.29 -8.38 4.23
N THR A 38 -2.78 -7.84 3.11
CA THR A 38 -3.44 -8.61 2.08
C THR A 38 -2.49 -9.56 1.36
N ILE A 39 -1.28 -9.11 1.04
CA ILE A 39 -0.26 -9.97 0.44
C ILE A 39 0.08 -11.14 1.38
N LEU A 40 0.33 -10.86 2.66
CA LEU A 40 0.61 -11.90 3.65
C LEU A 40 -0.57 -12.87 3.79
N TYR A 41 -1.80 -12.34 3.93
CA TYR A 41 -3.00 -13.17 4.00
C TYR A 41 -3.12 -14.12 2.81
N GLN A 42 -2.89 -13.63 1.60
CA GLN A 42 -2.99 -14.41 0.37
C GLN A 42 -1.81 -15.39 0.21
N ALA A 43 -0.59 -15.00 0.60
CA ALA A 43 0.61 -15.80 0.44
C ALA A 43 0.51 -17.16 1.16
N PHE A 44 -0.20 -17.23 2.30
CA PHE A 44 -0.46 -18.50 3.01
C PHE A 44 -1.44 -19.44 2.28
N HIS A 45 -2.11 -18.98 1.22
CA HIS A 45 -3.11 -19.78 0.48
C HIS A 45 -2.62 -20.30 -0.87
N GLY A 46 -1.31 -20.28 -1.11
CA GLY A 46 -0.67 -20.81 -2.32
C GLY A 46 -0.67 -19.84 -3.51
N ARG A 47 -0.29 -20.32 -4.68
CA ARG A 47 -0.07 -19.52 -5.89
C ARG A 47 -1.33 -19.34 -6.72
N LYS A 48 -2.36 -18.73 -6.15
CA LYS A 48 -3.61 -18.45 -6.85
C LYS A 48 -3.46 -17.21 -7.73
N GLY A 49 -3.88 -17.29 -9.00
CA GLY A 49 -3.73 -16.21 -9.98
C GLY A 49 -5.05 -15.61 -10.47
N LYS A 50 -6.21 -16.10 -10.02
CA LYS A 50 -7.50 -15.53 -10.42
C LYS A 50 -7.82 -14.30 -9.56
N PHE A 51 -8.24 -13.21 -10.21
CA PHE A 51 -8.65 -11.98 -9.55
C PHE A 51 -9.85 -12.17 -8.62
N PRO A 52 -10.08 -11.24 -7.68
CA PRO A 52 -11.25 -11.25 -6.81
C PRO A 52 -12.57 -11.29 -7.58
N PRO A 53 -13.64 -11.86 -7.00
CA PRO A 53 -14.98 -11.79 -7.60
C PRO A 53 -15.53 -10.37 -7.60
N THR A 54 -16.51 -10.09 -8.46
CA THR A 54 -17.07 -8.73 -8.71
C THR A 54 -17.54 -8.04 -7.44
N TRP A 55 -18.20 -8.76 -6.52
CA TRP A 55 -18.68 -8.17 -5.27
C TRP A 55 -17.53 -7.65 -4.37
N VAL A 56 -16.36 -8.31 -4.38
CA VAL A 56 -15.16 -7.81 -3.68
C VAL A 56 -14.66 -6.53 -4.34
N PHE A 57 -14.64 -6.48 -5.67
CA PHE A 57 -14.25 -5.26 -6.39
C PHE A 57 -15.18 -4.09 -6.10
N VAL A 58 -16.48 -4.32 -5.97
CA VAL A 58 -17.46 -3.27 -5.61
C VAL A 58 -17.15 -2.68 -4.23
N ILE A 59 -16.88 -3.54 -3.24
CA ILE A 59 -16.52 -3.08 -1.88
C ILE A 59 -15.18 -2.35 -1.89
N LEU A 60 -14.15 -2.90 -2.54
CA LEU A 60 -12.84 -2.25 -2.64
C LEU A 60 -12.92 -0.94 -3.42
N GLY A 61 -13.76 -0.88 -4.46
CA GLY A 61 -14.04 0.34 -5.22
C GLY A 61 -14.68 1.44 -4.37
N SER A 62 -15.56 1.08 -3.44
CA SER A 62 -16.13 2.06 -2.50
C SER A 62 -15.05 2.68 -1.59
N PHE A 63 -14.08 1.90 -1.10
CA PHE A 63 -12.95 2.45 -0.36
C PHE A 63 -12.09 3.39 -1.22
N PHE A 64 -11.89 3.06 -2.48
CA PHE A 64 -11.16 3.92 -3.41
C PHE A 64 -11.89 5.25 -3.64
N ILE A 65 -13.22 5.22 -3.80
CA ILE A 65 -14.03 6.44 -3.94
C ILE A 65 -13.90 7.30 -2.68
N TRP A 66 -14.06 6.72 -1.49
CA TRP A 66 -13.92 7.46 -0.23
C TRP A 66 -12.50 8.00 -0.01
N PHE A 67 -11.48 7.25 -0.40
CA PHE A 67 -10.09 7.70 -0.39
C PHE A 67 -9.90 8.94 -1.29
N ALA A 68 -10.46 8.91 -2.50
CA ALA A 68 -10.39 10.03 -3.43
C ALA A 68 -11.14 11.26 -2.89
N VAL A 69 -12.37 11.06 -2.37
CA VAL A 69 -13.17 12.13 -1.78
C VAL A 69 -12.47 12.76 -0.58
N ASP A 70 -11.90 11.95 0.34
CA ASP A 70 -11.11 12.46 1.47
C ASP A 70 -9.84 13.17 0.99
N GLY A 71 -9.21 12.67 -0.09
CA GLY A 71 -8.06 13.32 -0.72
C GLY A 71 -8.39 14.70 -1.25
N ILE A 72 -9.47 14.81 -2.01
CA ILE A 72 -9.95 16.07 -2.57
C ILE A 72 -10.33 17.03 -1.43
N ASN A 73 -11.11 16.58 -0.44
CA ASN A 73 -11.47 17.41 0.71
C ASN A 73 -10.23 17.92 1.46
N SER A 74 -9.24 17.06 1.67
CA SER A 74 -7.98 17.46 2.31
C SER A 74 -7.19 18.48 1.49
N PHE A 75 -7.29 18.44 0.16
CA PHE A 75 -6.65 19.43 -0.73
C PHE A 75 -7.42 20.75 -0.73
N LEU A 76 -8.76 20.70 -0.78
CA LEU A 76 -9.61 21.90 -0.78
C LEU A 76 -9.43 22.76 0.47
N GLN A 77 -9.04 22.16 1.61
CA GLN A 77 -8.78 22.93 2.84
C GLN A 77 -7.60 23.91 2.73
N PHE A 78 -6.72 23.76 1.73
CA PHE A 78 -5.68 24.75 1.44
C PHE A 78 -6.23 25.97 0.68
N ILE A 79 -7.46 25.91 0.18
CA ILE A 79 -8.11 27.01 -0.52
C ILE A 79 -9.04 27.73 0.47
N PRO A 80 -8.79 29.01 0.85
CA PRO A 80 -9.64 29.73 1.80
C PRO A 80 -11.12 29.71 1.39
N GLY A 81 -11.99 29.31 2.31
CA GLY A 81 -13.44 29.28 2.09
C GLY A 81 -13.98 28.03 1.41
N PHE A 82 -13.13 27.05 1.04
CA PHE A 82 -13.56 25.79 0.46
C PHE A 82 -13.41 24.63 1.44
N SER A 83 -14.51 23.93 1.72
CA SER A 83 -14.51 22.61 2.40
C SER A 83 -15.74 21.83 1.97
N LEU A 84 -15.66 20.50 2.00
CA LEU A 84 -16.84 19.62 1.73
C LEU A 84 -17.73 19.45 2.97
N GLY A 85 -17.60 20.31 3.98
CA GLY A 85 -18.47 20.32 5.16
C GLY A 85 -18.04 19.43 6.32
N TRP A 86 -16.92 18.71 6.23
CA TRP A 86 -16.30 17.97 7.35
C TRP A 86 -14.80 18.17 7.40
N GLN A 87 -14.24 18.07 8.62
CA GLN A 87 -12.80 18.07 8.78
C GLN A 87 -12.24 16.63 8.65
N PRO A 88 -11.27 16.40 7.74
CA PRO A 88 -10.67 15.09 7.59
C PRO A 88 -9.91 14.67 8.85
N SER A 89 -10.29 13.53 9.45
CA SER A 89 -9.62 12.99 10.64
C SER A 89 -8.55 11.97 10.24
N ASN A 90 -7.53 11.79 11.09
CA ASN A 90 -6.50 10.77 10.87
C ASN A 90 -7.07 9.36 10.92
N LEU A 91 -8.16 9.12 11.70
CA LEU A 91 -8.87 7.84 11.68
C LEU A 91 -9.49 7.57 10.31
N PHE A 92 -10.21 8.53 9.74
CA PHE A 92 -10.86 8.35 8.44
C PHE A 92 -9.81 8.15 7.32
N ARG A 93 -8.72 8.93 7.36
CA ARG A 93 -7.57 8.73 6.45
C ARG A 93 -6.96 7.34 6.57
N LEU A 94 -6.80 6.83 7.80
CA LEU A 94 -6.26 5.50 8.06
C LEU A 94 -7.19 4.41 7.52
N ILE A 95 -8.52 4.51 7.75
CA ILE A 95 -9.53 3.57 7.27
C ILE A 95 -9.55 3.53 5.74
N THR A 96 -9.69 4.69 5.09
CA THR A 96 -9.75 4.77 3.62
C THR A 96 -8.44 4.31 2.98
N GLY A 97 -7.30 4.70 3.56
CA GLY A 97 -5.99 4.21 3.17
C GLY A 97 -5.88 2.70 3.26
N THR A 98 -6.29 2.11 4.40
CA THR A 98 -6.30 0.65 4.59
C THR A 98 -7.15 -0.04 3.54
N GLY A 99 -8.38 0.45 3.29
CA GLY A 99 -9.25 -0.13 2.27
C GLY A 99 -8.63 -0.14 0.87
N VAL A 100 -8.00 0.97 0.45
CA VAL A 100 -7.24 1.02 -0.82
C VAL A 100 -6.06 0.06 -0.80
N GLY A 101 -5.33 -0.03 0.32
CA GLY A 101 -4.24 -0.97 0.50
C GLY A 101 -4.68 -2.42 0.34
N LEU A 102 -5.81 -2.80 0.99
CA LEU A 102 -6.41 -4.13 0.82
C LEU A 102 -6.68 -4.41 -0.67
N GLY A 103 -7.18 -3.42 -1.42
CA GLY A 103 -7.43 -3.52 -2.85
C GLY A 103 -6.15 -3.72 -3.66
N ILE A 104 -5.11 -2.94 -3.37
CA ILE A 104 -3.79 -3.09 -4.03
C ILE A 104 -3.26 -4.50 -3.83
N GLY A 105 -3.21 -5.00 -2.59
CA GLY A 105 -2.74 -6.35 -2.30
C GLY A 105 -3.60 -7.44 -2.95
N ALA A 106 -4.93 -7.25 -2.98
CA ALA A 106 -5.88 -8.18 -3.58
C ALA A 106 -5.73 -8.33 -5.09
N ILE A 107 -5.18 -7.32 -5.76
CA ILE A 107 -4.90 -7.34 -7.21
C ILE A 107 -3.44 -7.72 -7.47
N LEU A 108 -2.50 -7.17 -6.71
CA LEU A 108 -1.07 -7.30 -6.97
C LEU A 108 -0.58 -8.75 -6.82
N LEU A 109 -1.01 -9.49 -5.79
CA LEU A 109 -0.52 -10.85 -5.60
C LEU A 109 -1.06 -11.85 -6.62
N PRO A 110 -2.37 -11.88 -6.98
CA PRO A 110 -2.83 -12.68 -8.12
C PRO A 110 -2.12 -12.33 -9.43
N LEU A 111 -1.91 -11.03 -9.71
CA LEU A 111 -1.17 -10.59 -10.88
C LEU A 111 0.28 -11.07 -10.85
N PHE A 112 0.95 -10.98 -9.70
CA PHE A 112 2.29 -11.49 -9.51
C PHE A 112 2.34 -13.01 -9.75
N ASN A 113 1.41 -13.77 -9.16
CA ASN A 113 1.36 -15.21 -9.32
C ASN A 113 1.11 -15.63 -10.77
N LEU A 114 0.15 -15.00 -11.44
CA LEU A 114 -0.18 -15.21 -12.85
C LEU A 114 1.01 -14.91 -13.77
N THR A 115 1.80 -13.89 -13.42
CA THR A 115 2.92 -13.43 -14.26
C THR A 115 4.20 -14.22 -13.99
N ALA A 116 4.47 -14.54 -12.74
CA ALA A 116 5.74 -15.14 -12.33
C ALA A 116 5.74 -16.67 -12.43
N TRP A 117 4.74 -17.33 -11.84
CA TRP A 117 4.76 -18.76 -11.65
C TRP A 117 4.16 -19.53 -12.82
N SER A 118 4.79 -20.64 -13.23
CA SER A 118 4.23 -21.55 -14.24
C SER A 118 3.20 -22.54 -13.66
N ASP A 119 3.23 -22.77 -12.36
CA ASP A 119 2.35 -23.66 -11.61
C ASP A 119 1.24 -22.95 -10.83
N TRP A 120 0.90 -21.73 -11.24
CA TRP A 120 -0.19 -21.00 -10.61
C TRP A 120 -1.55 -21.67 -10.85
N VAL A 121 -2.46 -21.51 -9.89
CA VAL A 121 -3.78 -22.14 -9.91
C VAL A 121 -4.84 -21.11 -10.28
N ASN A 122 -5.73 -21.45 -11.23
CA ASN A 122 -6.84 -20.58 -11.65
C ASN A 122 -7.98 -20.58 -10.62
N ARG A 123 -7.67 -20.14 -9.42
CA ARG A 123 -8.61 -19.95 -8.31
C ARG A 123 -8.39 -18.61 -7.67
N SER A 124 -9.48 -17.99 -7.16
CA SER A 124 -9.38 -16.74 -6.37
C SER A 124 -9.06 -17.05 -4.91
N PHE A 125 -8.37 -16.12 -4.25
CA PHE A 125 -8.20 -16.16 -2.79
C PHE A 125 -9.53 -15.95 -2.04
N PHE A 126 -10.48 -15.28 -2.69
CA PHE A 126 -11.79 -14.90 -2.14
C PHE A 126 -12.94 -15.78 -2.66
N GLU A 127 -12.68 -17.03 -3.02
CA GLU A 127 -13.73 -18.00 -3.40
C GLU A 127 -14.66 -18.33 -2.24
N LYS A 128 -14.09 -18.47 -1.03
CA LYS A 128 -14.87 -18.74 0.17
C LYS A 128 -15.48 -17.43 0.64
N TRP A 129 -16.79 -17.45 0.91
CA TRP A 129 -17.57 -16.27 1.29
C TRP A 129 -17.01 -15.54 2.52
N PHE A 130 -16.38 -16.24 3.47
CA PHE A 130 -15.81 -15.67 4.69
C PHE A 130 -14.38 -15.10 4.52
N SER A 131 -13.69 -15.41 3.40
CA SER A 131 -12.29 -15.02 3.22
C SER A 131 -12.10 -13.51 3.15
N PHE A 132 -12.99 -12.81 2.45
CA PHE A 132 -12.91 -11.35 2.37
C PHE A 132 -13.41 -10.65 3.64
N PRO A 133 -14.55 -11.04 4.26
CA PRO A 133 -14.92 -10.54 5.58
C PRO A 133 -13.82 -10.71 6.64
N LEU A 134 -13.14 -11.86 6.68
CA LEU A 134 -12.02 -12.06 7.58
C LEU A 134 -10.89 -11.06 7.34
N LEU A 135 -10.56 -10.81 6.08
CA LEU A 135 -9.55 -9.81 5.71
C LEU A 135 -9.98 -8.40 6.16
N LEU A 136 -11.27 -8.04 6.02
CA LEU A 136 -11.78 -6.77 6.52
C LEU A 136 -11.69 -6.65 8.04
N VAL A 137 -11.99 -7.72 8.77
CA VAL A 137 -11.82 -7.76 10.25
C VAL A 137 -10.35 -7.57 10.64
N LEU A 138 -9.42 -8.27 9.98
CA LEU A 138 -7.98 -8.09 10.21
C LEU A 138 -7.52 -6.67 9.88
N GLY A 139 -8.02 -6.09 8.80
CA GLY A 139 -7.79 -4.68 8.46
C GLY A 139 -8.33 -3.72 9.52
N GLY A 140 -9.54 -3.97 10.03
CA GLY A 140 -10.14 -3.21 11.12
C GLY A 140 -9.34 -3.29 12.43
N LEU A 141 -8.87 -4.48 12.80
CA LEU A 141 -7.99 -4.67 13.97
C LEU A 141 -6.66 -3.94 13.80
N MET A 142 -6.07 -3.98 12.60
CA MET A 142 -4.86 -3.23 12.29
C MET A 142 -5.10 -1.71 12.43
N VAL A 143 -6.21 -1.20 11.90
CA VAL A 143 -6.60 0.21 12.04
C VAL A 143 -6.77 0.58 13.51
N ALA A 144 -7.50 -0.22 14.29
CA ALA A 144 -7.68 0.01 15.73
C ALA A 144 -6.34 0.01 16.48
N GLY A 145 -5.45 -0.93 16.15
CA GLY A 145 -4.12 -1.02 16.74
C GLY A 145 -3.27 0.21 16.44
N VAL A 146 -3.18 0.64 15.18
CA VAL A 146 -2.41 1.84 14.78
C VAL A 146 -3.02 3.10 15.40
N TYR A 147 -4.34 3.23 15.37
CA TYR A 147 -5.04 4.40 15.89
C TYR A 147 -4.97 4.52 17.42
N SER A 148 -4.80 3.41 18.14
CA SER A 148 -4.59 3.43 19.60
C SER A 148 -3.32 4.16 20.00
N GLN A 149 -2.38 4.36 19.08
CA GLN A 149 -1.07 4.99 19.28
C GLN A 149 -0.25 4.37 20.43
N GLN A 150 -0.59 3.15 20.83
CA GLN A 150 0.18 2.42 21.84
C GLN A 150 1.61 2.17 21.33
N PRO A 151 2.67 2.53 22.08
CA PRO A 151 4.06 2.44 21.61
C PRO A 151 4.45 1.06 21.11
N LEU A 152 3.98 -0.01 21.76
CA LEU A 152 4.25 -1.41 21.39
C LEU A 152 3.62 -1.80 20.03
N VAL A 153 2.57 -1.13 19.60
CA VAL A 153 1.89 -1.38 18.32
C VAL A 153 2.34 -0.38 17.27
N LEU A 154 2.45 0.89 17.64
CA LEU A 154 2.74 1.97 16.71
C LEU A 154 4.16 1.85 16.13
N LEU A 155 5.17 1.55 16.95
CA LEU A 155 6.54 1.42 16.46
C LEU A 155 6.70 0.31 15.41
N PRO A 156 6.25 -0.95 15.65
CA PRO A 156 6.24 -1.97 14.61
C PRO A 156 5.44 -1.57 13.38
N ALA A 157 4.27 -0.92 13.55
CA ALA A 157 3.44 -0.47 12.43
C ALA A 157 4.17 0.57 11.55
N ILE A 158 4.87 1.53 12.15
CA ILE A 158 5.69 2.50 11.43
C ILE A 158 6.79 1.81 10.63
N LEU A 159 7.54 0.89 11.24
CA LEU A 159 8.62 0.16 10.57
C LEU A 159 8.07 -0.73 9.44
N LEU A 160 6.99 -1.46 9.70
CA LEU A 160 6.33 -2.31 8.71
C LEU A 160 5.73 -1.49 7.56
N SER A 161 5.19 -0.29 7.83
CA SER A 161 4.68 0.57 6.76
C SER A 161 5.78 1.00 5.79
N GLY A 162 6.96 1.36 6.29
CA GLY A 162 8.13 1.65 5.46
C GLY A 162 8.60 0.43 4.67
N LEU A 163 8.71 -0.74 5.31
CA LEU A 163 9.05 -1.99 4.62
C LEU A 163 8.02 -2.33 3.54
N SER A 164 6.73 -2.10 3.80
CA SER A 164 5.64 -2.36 2.86
C SER A 164 5.76 -1.55 1.57
N VAL A 165 6.25 -0.30 1.64
CA VAL A 165 6.54 0.49 0.44
C VAL A 165 7.49 -0.28 -0.48
N VAL A 166 8.59 -0.78 0.07
CA VAL A 166 9.61 -1.52 -0.69
C VAL A 166 9.02 -2.82 -1.25
N VAL A 167 8.28 -3.58 -0.43
CA VAL A 167 7.68 -4.86 -0.85
C VAL A 167 6.68 -4.67 -1.99
N LEU A 168 5.76 -3.71 -1.87
CA LEU A 168 4.73 -3.46 -2.88
C LEU A 168 5.34 -2.95 -4.18
N LEU A 169 6.24 -1.97 -4.11
CA LEU A 169 6.91 -1.44 -5.30
C LEU A 169 7.79 -2.50 -5.97
N SER A 170 8.59 -3.25 -5.20
CA SER A 170 9.41 -4.32 -5.76
C SER A 170 8.59 -5.41 -6.43
N SER A 171 7.47 -5.80 -5.82
CA SER A 171 6.55 -6.78 -6.40
C SER A 171 5.97 -6.28 -7.73
N LEU A 172 5.52 -5.03 -7.78
CA LEU A 172 5.01 -4.40 -8.99
C LEU A 172 6.08 -4.34 -10.10
N HIS A 173 7.28 -3.87 -9.76
CA HIS A 173 8.38 -3.78 -10.72
C HIS A 173 8.86 -5.16 -11.18
N THR A 174 8.79 -6.18 -10.33
CA THR A 174 9.09 -7.56 -10.74
C THR A 174 8.10 -8.03 -11.81
N VAL A 175 6.80 -7.77 -11.61
CA VAL A 175 5.77 -8.07 -12.63
C VAL A 175 6.08 -7.35 -13.93
N ILE A 176 6.35 -6.04 -13.89
CA ILE A 176 6.68 -5.24 -15.06
C ILE A 176 7.94 -5.79 -15.77
N ALA A 177 9.00 -6.09 -15.02
CA ALA A 177 10.24 -6.63 -15.57
C ALA A 177 10.03 -7.98 -16.27
N LEU A 178 9.23 -8.89 -15.69
CA LEU A 178 8.90 -10.16 -16.29
C LEU A 178 8.10 -9.99 -17.60
N MET A 179 7.15 -9.05 -17.61
CA MET A 179 6.35 -8.76 -18.81
C MET A 179 7.22 -8.15 -19.92
N LEU A 180 8.05 -7.16 -19.61
CA LEU A 180 8.93 -6.50 -20.59
C LEU A 180 9.99 -7.45 -21.17
N THR A 181 10.52 -8.33 -20.33
CA THR A 181 11.53 -9.33 -20.76
C THR A 181 10.91 -10.57 -21.43
N ARG A 182 9.58 -10.65 -21.52
CA ARG A 182 8.84 -11.81 -22.04
C ARG A 182 9.19 -13.12 -21.31
N ARG A 183 9.50 -13.02 -20.01
CA ARG A 183 9.82 -14.17 -19.13
C ARG A 183 8.67 -14.54 -18.21
N THR A 184 7.45 -14.22 -18.61
CA THR A 184 6.25 -14.53 -17.83
C THR A 184 6.00 -16.04 -17.81
N ASN A 185 5.46 -16.50 -16.68
CA ASN A 185 4.94 -17.87 -16.51
C ASN A 185 5.99 -18.97 -16.70
N ARG A 186 7.23 -18.72 -16.24
CA ARG A 186 8.36 -19.65 -16.44
C ARG A 186 8.96 -20.19 -15.15
N GLN A 187 8.79 -19.47 -14.02
CA GLN A 187 9.42 -19.85 -12.77
C GLN A 187 8.62 -20.92 -12.04
N LEU A 188 9.32 -21.92 -11.52
CA LEU A 188 8.77 -22.98 -10.66
C LEU A 188 9.24 -22.82 -9.21
N THR A 189 10.43 -22.30 -9.02
CA THR A 189 11.10 -22.22 -7.73
C THR A 189 11.45 -20.80 -7.33
N TRP A 190 11.57 -20.56 -6.03
CA TRP A 190 12.06 -19.30 -5.49
C TRP A 190 13.52 -18.99 -5.90
N PHE A 191 14.28 -20.03 -6.24
CA PHE A 191 15.63 -19.87 -6.75
C PHE A 191 15.64 -19.15 -8.11
N GLU A 192 14.77 -19.55 -9.01
CA GLU A 192 14.61 -18.94 -10.34
C GLU A 192 14.07 -17.51 -10.25
N MET A 193 13.27 -17.22 -9.19
CA MET A 193 12.73 -15.88 -8.94
C MET A 193 13.74 -14.88 -8.40
N ARG A 194 14.93 -15.30 -7.96
CA ARG A 194 15.93 -14.39 -7.35
C ARG A 194 16.29 -13.23 -8.27
N LEU A 195 16.62 -13.53 -9.53
CA LEU A 195 17.02 -12.48 -10.49
C LEU A 195 15.85 -11.52 -10.81
N PRO A 196 14.62 -11.98 -11.16
CA PRO A 196 13.48 -11.09 -11.32
C PRO A 196 13.19 -10.22 -10.09
N LEU A 197 13.24 -10.79 -8.89
CA LEU A 197 13.03 -10.05 -7.64
C LEU A 197 14.12 -8.99 -7.40
N LEU A 198 15.39 -9.30 -7.66
CA LEU A 198 16.49 -8.34 -7.57
C LEU A 198 16.31 -7.21 -8.58
N ILE A 199 15.89 -7.49 -9.80
CA ILE A 199 15.58 -6.45 -10.79
C ILE A 199 14.43 -5.58 -10.29
N GLY A 200 13.33 -6.18 -9.81
CA GLY A 200 12.19 -5.44 -9.26
C GLY A 200 12.57 -4.56 -8.06
N LEU A 201 13.40 -5.08 -7.17
CA LEU A 201 13.92 -4.35 -6.01
C LEU A 201 14.79 -3.15 -6.44
N ASN A 202 15.71 -3.35 -7.38
CA ASN A 202 16.55 -2.25 -7.89
C ASN A 202 15.70 -1.18 -8.58
N LEU A 203 14.73 -1.56 -9.40
CA LEU A 203 13.80 -0.62 -10.04
C LEU A 203 12.97 0.16 -9.03
N ALA A 204 12.53 -0.48 -7.93
CA ALA A 204 11.84 0.20 -6.84
C ALA A 204 12.73 1.24 -6.15
N PHE A 205 14.00 0.92 -5.88
CA PHE A 205 14.94 1.89 -5.33
C PHE A 205 15.24 3.03 -6.30
N VAL A 206 15.41 2.74 -7.59
CA VAL A 206 15.59 3.78 -8.63
C VAL A 206 14.38 4.70 -8.66
N GLN A 207 13.16 4.17 -8.62
CA GLN A 207 11.94 4.99 -8.54
C GLN A 207 11.93 5.86 -7.29
N ILE A 208 12.23 5.31 -6.11
CA ILE A 208 12.27 6.05 -4.85
C ILE A 208 13.31 7.19 -4.92
N LEU A 209 14.48 6.93 -5.49
CA LEU A 209 15.50 7.96 -5.67
C LEU A 209 15.07 9.05 -6.65
N LEU A 210 14.52 8.66 -7.80
CA LEU A 210 14.04 9.61 -8.82
C LEU A 210 12.91 10.49 -8.31
N THR A 211 11.92 9.90 -7.60
CA THR A 211 10.82 10.66 -7.02
C THR A 211 11.30 11.58 -5.90
N SER A 212 12.26 11.15 -5.08
CA SER A 212 12.86 11.99 -4.06
C SER A 212 13.66 13.15 -4.67
N LEU A 213 14.44 12.89 -5.71
CA LEU A 213 15.20 13.91 -6.42
C LEU A 213 14.27 14.91 -7.10
N LEU A 214 13.24 14.44 -7.79
CA LEU A 214 12.25 15.30 -8.44
C LEU A 214 11.58 16.22 -7.41
N ARG A 215 11.15 15.66 -6.28
CA ARG A 215 10.55 16.46 -5.21
C ARG A 215 11.54 17.51 -4.69
N TYR A 216 12.80 17.15 -4.46
CA TYR A 216 13.84 18.10 -4.03
C TYR A 216 14.05 19.22 -5.06
N LEU A 217 14.10 18.89 -6.35
CA LEU A 217 14.25 19.89 -7.42
C LEU A 217 13.06 20.87 -7.50
N LEU A 218 11.86 20.40 -7.14
CA LEU A 218 10.65 21.22 -7.14
C LEU A 218 10.50 22.08 -5.86
N THR A 219 10.95 21.56 -4.70
CA THR A 219 10.74 22.21 -3.40
C THR A 219 11.96 22.91 -2.84
N GLY A 220 13.16 22.57 -3.34
CA GLY A 220 14.46 23.10 -2.84
C GLY A 220 14.84 22.60 -1.44
N THR A 221 14.05 21.69 -0.82
CA THR A 221 14.26 21.24 0.56
C THR A 221 14.03 19.73 0.72
N TRP A 222 14.73 19.13 1.68
CA TRP A 222 14.50 17.76 2.15
C TRP A 222 13.51 17.68 3.32
N ALA A 223 13.02 18.82 3.79
CA ALA A 223 12.04 18.86 4.86
C ALA A 223 10.66 18.32 4.42
N PRO A 224 9.79 17.89 5.35
CA PRO A 224 8.36 17.72 5.10
C PRO A 224 7.77 18.97 4.44
N LEU A 225 6.63 18.83 3.75
CA LEU A 225 5.93 20.00 3.22
C LEU A 225 5.22 20.72 4.36
N ASP A 226 5.68 21.92 4.66
CA ASP A 226 4.96 22.88 5.49
C ASP A 226 3.93 23.58 4.59
N LEU A 227 2.65 23.21 4.72
CA LEU A 227 1.52 23.76 3.96
C LEU A 227 0.55 24.46 4.91
#